data_5d8bd6c705238601bc6fe47ad685fb58
#
_entry.id   5d8bd6c705238601bc6fe47ad685fb58
#
_cell.length_a   1.000
_cell.length_b   1.000
_cell.length_c   1.000
_cell.angle_alpha   90.00
_cell.angle_beta   90.00
_cell.angle_gamma   90.00
#
_symmetry.space_group_name_H-M   'P 1'
#
loop_
_entity.id
_entity.type
_entity.pdbx_description
1 polymer ?
#
loop_
_entity_poly.entity_id
_entity_poly.type
_entity_poly.pdbx_seq_one_letter_code
_entity_poly.pdbx_strand_id
1 'polypeptide(L)'
;MKKTLFALLTGLFICLGITQVAHADDYLRIGMEAAYAPFNWTQEDDSNGAVKIDGTNQYANGYDVQIAKKVAEDLGKKPLIVKTSWNGLIPALTSGKIDMIIAGMSPTAERKKEVAFSNSYYTSEPVMLVRRDGNYANATSLDDFKDAKVTSQQGVYLYSLISQLKGAKQETAMGDFAQMRQALESGVIDAYVSERPEALTAESANSKFKMIQFKKGFEVG
;
A
#
# COMPACT_ATOMS: atom_id res chain seq x y z
N MET A 1 69.45 12.71 -54.92
CA MET A 1 68.19 13.23 -55.47
C MET A 1 67.10 12.18 -55.26
N LYS A 2 66.39 12.25 -54.16
CA LYS A 2 65.25 11.35 -53.93
C LYS A 2 64.07 12.23 -53.49
N LYS A 3 63.02 12.24 -54.32
CA LYS A 3 61.78 12.96 -54.03
C LYS A 3 60.94 12.06 -53.18
N THR A 4 60.63 12.48 -51.97
CA THR A 4 59.68 11.84 -51.05
C THR A 4 58.32 12.50 -51.22
N LEU A 5 57.36 11.70 -51.72
CA LEU A 5 55.97 12.05 -51.88
C LEU A 5 55.27 11.89 -50.54
N PHE A 6 54.71 12.97 -49.92
CA PHE A 6 53.93 12.94 -48.72
C PHE A 6 52.47 12.77 -49.12
N ALA A 7 51.91 11.59 -48.86
CA ALA A 7 50.48 11.33 -49.05
C ALA A 7 49.73 11.77 -47.82
N LEU A 8 48.85 12.78 -47.95
CA LEU A 8 47.90 13.21 -46.92
C LEU A 8 46.73 12.19 -46.89
N LEU A 9 46.67 11.37 -45.85
CA LEU A 9 45.49 10.55 -45.57
C LEU A 9 44.50 11.42 -44.76
N THR A 10 43.48 11.93 -45.40
CA THR A 10 42.36 12.59 -44.73
C THR A 10 41.42 11.50 -44.16
N GLY A 11 41.56 11.20 -42.90
CA GLY A 11 40.66 10.29 -42.19
C GLY A 11 39.29 10.95 -41.94
N LEU A 12 38.29 10.50 -42.70
CA LEU A 12 36.89 10.86 -42.47
C LEU A 12 36.37 10.13 -41.24
N PHE A 13 36.35 10.76 -40.06
CA PHE A 13 35.70 10.28 -38.89
C PHE A 13 34.19 10.39 -39.08
N ILE A 14 33.55 9.31 -39.53
CA ILE A 14 32.09 9.16 -39.48
C ILE A 14 31.72 8.93 -38.00
N CYS A 15 31.33 10.00 -37.29
CA CYS A 15 30.65 9.89 -36.00
C CYS A 15 29.27 9.24 -36.26
N LEU A 16 29.20 7.91 -36.17
CA LEU A 16 27.94 7.22 -35.96
C LEU A 16 27.42 7.66 -34.59
N GLY A 17 26.60 8.70 -34.58
CA GLY A 17 25.77 9.06 -33.45
C GLY A 17 24.84 7.88 -33.17
N ILE A 18 25.21 7.06 -32.18
CA ILE A 18 24.29 6.13 -31.56
C ILE A 18 23.26 7.01 -30.86
N THR A 19 22.16 7.32 -31.52
CA THR A 19 20.96 7.80 -30.86
C THR A 19 20.54 6.66 -29.94
N GLN A 20 20.91 6.72 -28.67
CA GLN A 20 20.20 5.96 -27.65
C GLN A 20 18.75 6.42 -27.72
N VAL A 21 17.93 5.63 -28.40
CA VAL A 21 16.49 5.69 -28.23
C VAL A 21 16.30 5.32 -26.77
N ALA A 22 16.08 6.32 -25.92
CA ALA A 22 15.58 6.08 -24.58
C ALA A 22 14.26 5.32 -24.80
N HIS A 23 14.30 3.99 -24.64
CA HIS A 23 13.08 3.24 -24.47
C HIS A 23 12.43 3.84 -23.21
N ALA A 24 11.41 4.66 -23.42
CA ALA A 24 10.50 5.00 -22.35
C ALA A 24 10.11 3.67 -21.72
N ASP A 25 10.39 3.51 -20.44
CA ASP A 25 10.19 2.26 -19.70
C ASP A 25 8.76 1.78 -20.00
N ASP A 26 8.60 0.63 -20.65
CA ASP A 26 7.29 0.09 -21.06
C ASP A 26 6.38 -0.19 -19.87
N TYR A 27 6.94 -0.11 -18.67
CA TYR A 27 6.25 -0.40 -17.43
C TYR A 27 6.01 0.85 -16.60
N LEU A 28 4.85 0.88 -15.94
CA LEU A 28 4.56 1.77 -14.83
C LEU A 28 4.78 0.98 -13.53
N ARG A 29 5.78 1.38 -12.74
CA ARG A 29 6.12 0.73 -11.47
C ARG A 29 5.24 1.29 -10.36
N ILE A 30 4.36 0.45 -9.82
CA ILE A 30 3.35 0.85 -8.85
C ILE A 30 3.64 0.20 -7.51
N GLY A 31 3.87 1.04 -6.48
CA GLY A 31 4.13 0.59 -5.12
C GLY A 31 2.85 0.29 -4.36
N MET A 32 2.82 -0.86 -3.68
CA MET A 32 1.78 -1.27 -2.73
C MET A 32 2.33 -2.35 -1.78
N GLU A 33 1.64 -2.59 -0.65
CA GLU A 33 2.04 -3.66 0.27
C GLU A 33 1.70 -5.05 -0.26
N ALA A 34 0.65 -5.18 -1.08
CA ALA A 34 0.06 -6.43 -1.51
C ALA A 34 -0.30 -7.35 -0.32
N ALA A 35 -0.79 -6.75 0.78
CA ALA A 35 -1.18 -7.40 2.04
C ALA A 35 -2.42 -6.77 2.69
N TYR A 36 -3.13 -5.91 1.97
CA TYR A 36 -4.28 -5.11 2.42
C TYR A 36 -5.54 -5.44 1.62
N ALA A 37 -6.11 -6.63 1.83
CA ALA A 37 -7.38 -7.01 1.17
C ALA A 37 -8.57 -6.19 1.76
N PRO A 38 -9.55 -5.79 0.92
CA PRO A 38 -9.75 -6.14 -0.48
C PRO A 38 -9.09 -5.17 -1.49
N PHE A 39 -8.28 -4.24 -1.01
CA PHE A 39 -7.63 -3.24 -1.86
C PHE A 39 -6.45 -3.80 -2.64
N ASN A 40 -5.54 -4.50 -1.97
CA ASN A 40 -4.42 -5.17 -2.61
C ASN A 40 -3.96 -6.38 -1.78
N TRP A 41 -3.80 -7.53 -2.43
CA TRP A 41 -3.29 -8.76 -1.79
C TRP A 41 -2.42 -9.56 -2.74
N THR A 42 -1.59 -10.44 -2.20
CA THR A 42 -0.75 -11.37 -2.95
C THR A 42 -1.51 -12.67 -3.24
N GLN A 43 -1.40 -13.19 -4.47
CA GLN A 43 -1.88 -14.52 -4.87
C GLN A 43 -0.84 -15.24 -5.74
N GLU A 44 -1.03 -16.57 -5.94
CA GLU A 44 -0.01 -17.42 -6.58
C GLU A 44 -0.11 -17.43 -8.12
N ASP A 45 -1.23 -17.02 -8.69
CA ASP A 45 -1.49 -17.05 -10.14
C ASP A 45 -2.02 -15.72 -10.67
N ASP A 46 -2.14 -15.61 -11.99
CA ASP A 46 -2.62 -14.42 -12.71
C ASP A 46 -4.15 -14.37 -12.85
N SER A 47 -4.89 -15.25 -12.17
CA SER A 47 -6.34 -15.29 -12.25
C SER A 47 -6.99 -13.96 -11.86
N ASN A 48 -8.22 -13.74 -12.34
CA ASN A 48 -9.01 -12.53 -12.08
C ASN A 48 -8.31 -11.22 -12.42
N GLY A 49 -7.39 -11.25 -13.38
CA GLY A 49 -6.68 -10.07 -13.86
C GLY A 49 -5.62 -9.53 -12.90
N ALA A 50 -5.06 -10.40 -12.08
CA ALA A 50 -3.93 -10.06 -11.22
C ALA A 50 -2.70 -9.62 -12.03
N VAL A 51 -1.85 -8.81 -11.42
CA VAL A 51 -0.64 -8.25 -12.04
C VAL A 51 0.58 -8.80 -11.34
N LYS A 52 1.60 -9.16 -12.12
CA LYS A 52 2.85 -9.73 -11.60
C LYS A 52 3.51 -8.79 -10.61
N ILE A 53 4.00 -9.35 -9.50
CA ILE A 53 4.83 -8.64 -8.53
C ILE A 53 6.29 -8.77 -8.98
N ASP A 54 6.97 -7.62 -9.11
CA ASP A 54 8.36 -7.54 -9.54
C ASP A 54 9.28 -8.40 -8.67
N GLY A 55 10.23 -9.07 -9.34
CA GLY A 55 11.22 -9.93 -8.67
C GLY A 55 10.66 -11.20 -8.02
N THR A 56 9.38 -11.56 -8.26
CA THR A 56 8.74 -12.75 -7.66
C THR A 56 8.02 -13.61 -8.72
N ASN A 57 7.52 -14.79 -8.30
CA ASN A 57 6.60 -15.60 -9.08
C ASN A 57 5.13 -15.38 -8.67
N GLN A 58 4.86 -14.42 -7.80
CA GLN A 58 3.54 -14.10 -7.27
C GLN A 58 2.91 -12.91 -8.01
N TYR A 59 1.62 -12.73 -7.77
CA TYR A 59 0.78 -11.71 -8.39
C TYR A 59 0.07 -10.90 -7.32
N ALA A 60 -0.21 -9.64 -7.62
CA ALA A 60 -1.09 -8.81 -6.80
C ALA A 60 -2.47 -8.70 -7.44
N ASN A 61 -3.51 -8.74 -6.61
CA ASN A 61 -4.88 -8.48 -7.04
C ASN A 61 -5.58 -7.57 -6.02
N GLY A 62 -6.75 -7.06 -6.40
CA GLY A 62 -7.57 -6.19 -5.58
C GLY A 62 -7.99 -4.91 -6.27
N TYR A 63 -8.75 -4.09 -5.53
CA TYR A 63 -9.29 -2.84 -6.07
C TYR A 63 -8.18 -1.89 -6.54
N ASP A 64 -7.13 -1.70 -5.74
CA ASP A 64 -5.97 -0.89 -6.09
C ASP A 64 -5.27 -1.38 -7.37
N VAL A 65 -5.20 -2.71 -7.55
CA VAL A 65 -4.59 -3.31 -8.75
C VAL A 65 -5.43 -3.03 -10.00
N GLN A 66 -6.76 -3.03 -9.89
CA GLN A 66 -7.62 -2.67 -11.01
C GLN A 66 -7.48 -1.18 -11.37
N ILE A 67 -7.36 -0.30 -10.37
CA ILE A 67 -7.04 1.11 -10.60
C ILE A 67 -5.65 1.25 -11.26
N ALA A 68 -4.65 0.52 -10.76
CA ALA A 68 -3.29 0.51 -11.32
C ALA A 68 -3.27 0.11 -12.81
N LYS A 69 -4.02 -0.92 -13.17
CA LYS A 69 -4.17 -1.35 -14.58
C LYS A 69 -4.77 -0.25 -15.44
N LYS A 70 -5.83 0.39 -14.95
CA LYS A 70 -6.50 1.46 -15.70
C LYS A 70 -5.60 2.67 -15.90
N VAL A 71 -4.88 3.09 -14.87
CA VAL A 71 -3.92 4.20 -14.95
C VAL A 71 -2.78 3.86 -15.92
N ALA A 72 -2.24 2.64 -15.85
CA ALA A 72 -1.18 2.21 -16.76
C ALA A 72 -1.66 2.19 -18.23
N GLU A 73 -2.87 1.67 -18.48
CA GLU A 73 -3.51 1.67 -19.80
C GLU A 73 -3.66 3.09 -20.36
N ASP A 74 -4.18 4.02 -19.56
CA ASP A 74 -4.37 5.42 -19.97
C ASP A 74 -3.03 6.14 -20.29
N LEU A 75 -1.94 5.69 -19.66
CA LEU A 75 -0.57 6.17 -19.92
C LEU A 75 0.15 5.40 -21.05
N GLY A 76 -0.50 4.41 -21.68
CA GLY A 76 0.10 3.57 -22.71
C GLY A 76 1.24 2.67 -22.19
N LYS A 77 1.20 2.31 -20.89
CA LYS A 77 2.20 1.49 -20.21
C LYS A 77 1.61 0.17 -19.71
N LYS A 78 2.49 -0.76 -19.32
CA LYS A 78 2.12 -2.00 -18.64
C LYS A 78 2.28 -1.81 -17.12
N PRO A 79 1.32 -2.25 -16.29
CA PRO A 79 1.48 -2.17 -14.85
C PRO A 79 2.53 -3.18 -14.37
N LEU A 80 3.38 -2.76 -13.42
CA LEU A 80 4.32 -3.62 -12.71
C LEU A 80 4.20 -3.31 -11.22
N ILE A 81 3.82 -4.30 -10.42
CA ILE A 81 3.65 -4.09 -8.97
C ILE A 81 4.99 -4.27 -8.28
N VAL A 82 5.39 -3.25 -7.52
CA VAL A 82 6.58 -3.29 -6.64
C VAL A 82 6.09 -3.42 -5.20
N LYS A 83 6.16 -4.65 -4.68
CA LYS A 83 5.77 -4.94 -3.30
C LYS A 83 6.74 -4.28 -2.33
N THR A 84 6.21 -3.43 -1.45
CA THR A 84 7.01 -2.60 -0.54
C THR A 84 6.26 -2.47 0.78
N SER A 85 6.96 -2.54 1.92
CA SER A 85 6.35 -2.27 3.22
C SER A 85 5.72 -0.88 3.26
N TRP A 86 4.67 -0.70 4.05
CA TRP A 86 3.94 0.58 4.14
C TRP A 86 4.86 1.79 4.32
N ASN A 87 5.75 1.75 5.31
CA ASN A 87 6.68 2.85 5.59
C ASN A 87 7.75 3.06 4.50
N GLY A 88 7.92 2.09 3.60
CA GLY A 88 8.85 2.16 2.48
C GLY A 88 8.27 2.79 1.22
N LEU A 89 6.94 2.97 1.13
CA LEU A 89 6.27 3.44 -0.10
C LEU A 89 6.68 4.86 -0.51
N ILE A 90 6.59 5.83 0.40
CA ILE A 90 6.98 7.22 0.09
C ILE A 90 8.49 7.33 -0.21
N PRO A 91 9.40 6.73 0.58
CA PRO A 91 10.82 6.66 0.23
C PRO A 91 11.09 6.01 -1.14
N ALA A 92 10.36 4.95 -1.51
CA ALA A 92 10.51 4.33 -2.81
C ALA A 92 10.07 5.26 -3.96
N LEU A 93 9.01 6.03 -3.76
CA LEU A 93 8.53 7.02 -4.73
C LEU A 93 9.54 8.18 -4.88
N THR A 94 9.98 8.77 -3.79
CA THR A 94 10.89 9.92 -3.80
C THR A 94 12.29 9.57 -4.33
N SER A 95 12.72 8.31 -4.18
CA SER A 95 13.98 7.81 -4.76
C SER A 95 13.86 7.37 -6.22
N GLY A 96 12.66 7.38 -6.81
CA GLY A 96 12.41 6.92 -8.18
C GLY A 96 12.47 5.39 -8.36
N LYS A 97 12.40 4.62 -7.28
CA LYS A 97 12.28 3.16 -7.34
C LYS A 97 10.90 2.73 -7.86
N ILE A 98 9.87 3.50 -7.58
CA ILE A 98 8.51 3.37 -8.12
C ILE A 98 8.08 4.70 -8.74
N ASP A 99 7.10 4.64 -9.64
CA ASP A 99 6.60 5.82 -10.36
C ASP A 99 5.36 6.41 -9.67
N MET A 100 4.59 5.58 -8.95
CA MET A 100 3.44 6.00 -8.16
C MET A 100 3.12 4.99 -7.05
N ILE A 101 2.31 5.45 -6.09
CA ILE A 101 1.73 4.62 -5.02
C ILE A 101 0.23 4.50 -5.30
N ILE A 102 -0.28 3.26 -5.39
CA ILE A 102 -1.71 2.96 -5.39
C ILE A 102 -1.94 1.88 -4.33
N ALA A 103 -2.29 2.31 -3.11
CA ALA A 103 -2.24 1.45 -1.93
C ALA A 103 -3.25 1.89 -0.84
N GLY A 104 -4.37 2.51 -1.20
CA GLY A 104 -5.32 3.04 -0.23
C GLY A 104 -4.73 4.15 0.66
N MET A 105 -3.70 4.86 0.20
CA MET A 105 -2.98 5.84 1.01
C MET A 105 -3.76 7.14 1.17
N SER A 106 -4.20 7.45 2.39
CA SER A 106 -4.90 8.70 2.71
C SER A 106 -3.98 9.92 2.57
N PRO A 107 -4.49 11.04 2.00
CA PRO A 107 -3.73 12.25 1.73
C PRO A 107 -3.61 13.16 2.97
N THR A 108 -2.86 12.72 4.00
CA THR A 108 -2.65 13.55 5.20
C THR A 108 -1.84 14.81 4.90
N ALA A 109 -1.94 15.82 5.77
CA ALA A 109 -1.20 17.08 5.62
C ALA A 109 0.32 16.86 5.61
N GLU A 110 0.83 15.88 6.40
CA GLU A 110 2.25 15.54 6.41
C GLU A 110 2.69 14.93 5.08
N ARG A 111 1.95 13.94 4.57
CA ARG A 111 2.29 13.28 3.30
C ARG A 111 2.24 14.23 2.11
N LYS A 112 1.30 15.20 2.12
CA LYS A 112 1.21 16.23 1.08
C LYS A 112 2.40 17.19 1.02
N LYS A 113 3.24 17.22 2.07
CA LYS A 113 4.52 17.99 2.04
C LYS A 113 5.60 17.24 1.26
N GLU A 114 5.49 15.92 1.14
CA GLU A 114 6.51 15.08 0.54
C GLU A 114 6.14 14.62 -0.88
N VAL A 115 4.85 14.33 -1.12
CA VAL A 115 4.36 13.78 -2.39
C VAL A 115 3.04 14.41 -2.80
N ALA A 116 2.76 14.45 -4.11
CA ALA A 116 1.49 14.87 -4.66
C ALA A 116 0.45 13.73 -4.58
N PHE A 117 -0.82 14.10 -4.46
CA PHE A 117 -1.95 13.17 -4.46
C PHE A 117 -2.92 13.49 -5.60
N SER A 118 -3.54 12.45 -6.16
CA SER A 118 -4.70 12.56 -7.04
C SER A 118 -5.97 12.91 -6.25
N ASN A 119 -7.09 13.07 -6.95
CA ASN A 119 -8.39 12.99 -6.31
C ASN A 119 -8.58 11.61 -5.68
N SER A 120 -9.39 11.55 -4.60
CA SER A 120 -9.70 10.30 -3.92
C SER A 120 -10.48 9.36 -4.84
N TYR A 121 -10.04 8.11 -4.95
CA TYR A 121 -10.74 7.06 -5.69
C TYR A 121 -11.58 6.16 -4.78
N TYR A 122 -11.44 6.28 -3.47
CA TYR A 122 -12.23 5.57 -2.47
C TYR A 122 -12.34 6.39 -1.18
N THR A 123 -13.44 6.22 -0.44
CA THR A 123 -13.64 6.79 0.90
C THR A 123 -14.12 5.70 1.82
N SER A 124 -13.55 5.62 3.01
CA SER A 124 -13.85 4.61 4.02
C SER A 124 -14.04 5.23 5.40
N GLU A 125 -14.56 4.43 6.32
CA GLU A 125 -14.79 4.81 7.72
C GLU A 125 -13.90 3.95 8.63
N PRO A 126 -13.29 4.55 9.67
CA PRO A 126 -12.61 3.79 10.73
C PRO A 126 -13.61 2.96 11.53
N VAL A 127 -13.21 1.71 11.79
CA VAL A 127 -13.98 0.74 12.57
C VAL A 127 -13.05 -0.03 13.51
N MET A 128 -13.64 -0.80 14.44
CA MET A 128 -12.89 -1.73 15.27
C MET A 128 -13.05 -3.16 14.77
N LEU A 129 -11.97 -3.94 14.76
CA LEU A 129 -12.06 -5.39 14.67
C LEU A 129 -11.70 -6.01 16.02
N VAL A 130 -12.55 -6.93 16.49
CA VAL A 130 -12.43 -7.60 17.78
C VAL A 130 -12.57 -9.11 17.64
N ARG A 131 -12.23 -9.88 18.66
CA ARG A 131 -12.64 -11.29 18.73
C ARG A 131 -14.14 -11.39 19.01
N ARG A 132 -14.83 -12.31 18.35
CA ARG A 132 -16.27 -12.55 18.51
C ARG A 132 -16.62 -13.13 19.88
N ASP A 133 -15.70 -13.86 20.51
CA ASP A 133 -15.80 -14.44 21.85
C ASP A 133 -15.11 -13.57 22.94
N GLY A 134 -14.57 -12.41 22.54
CA GLY A 134 -13.87 -11.50 23.46
C GLY A 134 -14.80 -10.56 24.22
N ASN A 135 -14.24 -9.91 25.24
CA ASN A 135 -14.97 -9.00 26.13
C ASN A 135 -15.61 -7.80 25.42
N TYR A 136 -15.08 -7.44 24.25
CA TYR A 136 -15.49 -6.25 23.48
C TYR A 136 -16.40 -6.57 22.30
N ALA A 137 -16.83 -7.84 22.15
CA ALA A 137 -17.66 -8.27 21.02
C ALA A 137 -19.04 -7.58 20.94
N ASN A 138 -19.52 -7.05 22.06
CA ASN A 138 -20.80 -6.37 22.16
C ASN A 138 -20.68 -4.86 22.44
N ALA A 139 -19.50 -4.28 22.17
CA ALA A 139 -19.28 -2.86 22.27
C ALA A 139 -20.24 -2.08 21.35
N THR A 140 -20.81 -1.00 21.85
CA THR A 140 -21.78 -0.15 21.16
C THR A 140 -21.29 1.28 20.99
N SER A 141 -20.21 1.64 21.70
CA SER A 141 -19.57 2.95 21.69
C SER A 141 -18.06 2.85 21.83
N LEU A 142 -17.35 3.94 21.54
CA LEU A 142 -15.91 4.03 21.76
C LEU A 142 -15.53 3.92 23.26
N ASP A 143 -16.41 4.36 24.17
CA ASP A 143 -16.18 4.31 25.62
C ASP A 143 -16.20 2.88 26.18
N ASP A 144 -16.76 1.91 25.46
CA ASP A 144 -16.82 0.49 25.87
C ASP A 144 -15.46 -0.22 25.82
N PHE A 145 -14.44 0.41 25.22
CA PHE A 145 -13.08 -0.14 25.07
C PHE A 145 -12.14 0.19 26.25
N LYS A 146 -12.68 0.61 27.39
CA LYS A 146 -11.88 0.80 28.59
C LYS A 146 -11.07 -0.46 28.92
N ASP A 147 -9.78 -0.27 29.24
CA ASP A 147 -8.80 -1.33 29.53
C ASP A 147 -8.45 -2.26 28.36
N ALA A 148 -9.10 -2.13 27.19
CA ALA A 148 -8.78 -2.89 25.99
C ALA A 148 -7.36 -2.60 25.50
N LYS A 149 -6.63 -3.64 25.13
CA LYS A 149 -5.35 -3.55 24.43
C LYS A 149 -5.62 -3.32 22.93
N VAL A 150 -5.36 -2.11 22.46
CA VAL A 150 -5.73 -1.69 21.10
C VAL A 150 -4.50 -1.25 20.34
N THR A 151 -4.39 -1.69 19.09
CA THR A 151 -3.35 -1.25 18.15
C THR A 151 -3.93 -0.83 16.79
N SER A 152 -3.07 -0.44 15.89
CA SER A 152 -3.32 -0.27 14.46
C SER A 152 -2.01 -0.44 13.70
N GLN A 153 -2.05 -0.31 12.37
CA GLN A 153 -0.85 -0.40 11.57
C GLN A 153 0.08 0.80 11.82
N GLN A 154 1.37 0.55 11.76
CA GLN A 154 2.40 1.59 11.91
C GLN A 154 2.34 2.60 10.75
N GLY A 155 2.48 3.89 11.08
CA GLY A 155 2.56 4.94 10.07
C GLY A 155 1.23 5.29 9.39
N VAL A 156 0.08 4.80 9.89
CA VAL A 156 -1.25 5.19 9.41
C VAL A 156 -1.95 6.12 10.42
N TYR A 157 -2.82 6.99 9.92
CA TYR A 157 -3.59 7.91 10.77
C TYR A 157 -4.50 7.18 11.77
N LEU A 158 -4.94 5.96 11.43
CA LEU A 158 -5.81 5.14 12.29
C LEU A 158 -5.21 4.87 13.67
N TYR A 159 -3.87 4.80 13.78
CA TYR A 159 -3.20 4.61 15.06
C TYR A 159 -3.41 5.78 16.02
N SER A 160 -3.49 7.02 15.51
CA SER A 160 -3.77 8.19 16.33
C SER A 160 -5.21 8.23 16.86
N LEU A 161 -6.16 7.57 16.18
CA LEU A 161 -7.56 7.51 16.58
C LEU A 161 -7.77 6.70 17.87
N ILE A 162 -6.81 5.85 18.27
CA ILE A 162 -6.88 5.07 19.52
C ILE A 162 -7.01 6.00 20.73
N SER A 163 -6.48 7.21 20.66
CA SER A 163 -6.62 8.22 21.73
C SER A 163 -8.08 8.62 22.03
N GLN A 164 -9.01 8.36 21.11
CA GLN A 164 -10.44 8.62 21.28
C GLN A 164 -11.14 7.50 22.10
N LEU A 165 -10.49 6.37 22.31
CA LEU A 165 -10.99 5.26 23.14
C LEU A 165 -10.59 5.50 24.59
N LYS A 166 -11.50 6.10 25.38
CA LYS A 166 -11.20 6.49 26.77
C LYS A 166 -10.80 5.31 27.63
N GLY A 167 -9.58 5.35 28.17
CA GLY A 167 -9.07 4.31 29.06
C GLY A 167 -8.62 3.03 28.36
N ALA A 168 -8.60 2.97 27.03
CA ALA A 168 -7.93 1.89 26.30
C ALA A 168 -6.42 1.96 26.50
N LYS A 169 -5.77 0.80 26.43
CA LYS A 169 -4.31 0.67 26.43
C LYS A 169 -3.83 0.64 24.99
N GLN A 170 -3.19 1.72 24.56
CA GLN A 170 -2.60 1.79 23.23
C GLN A 170 -1.34 0.93 23.19
N GLU A 171 -1.39 -0.17 22.45
CA GLU A 171 -0.26 -1.07 22.24
C GLU A 171 0.62 -0.58 21.07
N THR A 172 1.84 -1.11 21.00
CA THR A 172 2.77 -0.77 19.92
C THR A 172 2.14 -1.04 18.55
N ALA A 173 2.28 -0.09 17.63
CA ALA A 173 1.80 -0.25 16.25
C ALA A 173 2.49 -1.41 15.54
N MET A 174 1.75 -2.14 14.72
CA MET A 174 2.23 -3.34 14.03
C MET A 174 2.54 -3.06 12.55
N GLY A 175 3.40 -3.88 11.93
CA GLY A 175 3.89 -3.64 10.59
C GLY A 175 2.83 -3.82 9.50
N ASP A 176 1.94 -4.81 9.67
CA ASP A 176 0.93 -5.16 8.67
C ASP A 176 -0.34 -5.78 9.29
N PHE A 177 -1.37 -5.96 8.46
CA PHE A 177 -2.65 -6.53 8.88
C PHE A 177 -2.57 -8.02 9.26
N ALA A 178 -1.64 -8.79 8.69
CA ALA A 178 -1.48 -10.20 9.05
C ALA A 178 -0.99 -10.34 10.49
N GLN A 179 -0.03 -9.52 10.90
CA GLN A 179 0.45 -9.46 12.29
C GLN A 179 -0.66 -9.04 13.26
N MET A 180 -1.46 -8.03 12.92
CA MET A 180 -2.57 -7.58 13.76
C MET A 180 -3.64 -8.67 13.91
N ARG A 181 -4.03 -9.35 12.84
CA ARG A 181 -4.99 -10.46 12.90
C ARG A 181 -4.48 -11.63 13.74
N GLN A 182 -3.19 -11.98 13.61
CA GLN A 182 -2.58 -13.02 14.44
C GLN A 182 -2.56 -12.63 15.92
N ALA A 183 -2.19 -11.39 16.23
CA ALA A 183 -2.18 -10.87 17.60
C ALA A 183 -3.59 -10.81 18.21
N LEU A 184 -4.60 -10.45 17.40
CA LEU A 184 -5.99 -10.45 17.81
C LEU A 184 -6.50 -11.87 18.08
N GLU A 185 -6.24 -12.81 17.19
CA GLU A 185 -6.67 -14.21 17.32
C GLU A 185 -6.04 -14.89 18.54
N SER A 186 -4.76 -14.62 18.81
CA SER A 186 -4.04 -15.18 19.98
C SER A 186 -4.35 -14.46 21.30
N GLY A 187 -5.09 -13.35 21.29
CA GLY A 187 -5.42 -12.57 22.50
C GLY A 187 -4.29 -11.69 23.03
N VAL A 188 -3.23 -11.46 22.26
CA VAL A 188 -2.18 -10.49 22.60
C VAL A 188 -2.75 -9.08 22.61
N ILE A 189 -3.64 -8.77 21.65
CA ILE A 189 -4.47 -7.57 21.64
C ILE A 189 -5.94 -7.94 21.73
N ASP A 190 -6.77 -6.99 22.16
CA ASP A 190 -8.22 -7.14 22.25
C ASP A 190 -8.95 -6.61 21.02
N ALA A 191 -8.35 -5.61 20.36
CA ALA A 191 -8.90 -4.98 19.16
C ALA A 191 -7.81 -4.30 18.32
N TYR A 192 -8.13 -4.02 17.07
CA TYR A 192 -7.38 -3.05 16.29
C TYR A 192 -8.30 -2.10 15.52
N VAL A 193 -7.82 -0.87 15.29
CA VAL A 193 -8.51 0.12 14.46
C VAL A 193 -8.15 -0.16 13.02
N SER A 194 -9.16 -0.32 12.16
CA SER A 194 -9.03 -0.56 10.74
C SER A 194 -10.06 0.27 9.97
N GLU A 195 -10.02 0.16 8.64
CA GLU A 195 -11.07 0.66 7.77
C GLU A 195 -12.11 -0.43 7.50
N ARG A 196 -13.36 0.00 7.28
CA ARG A 196 -14.51 -0.88 7.12
C ARG A 196 -14.31 -2.00 6.09
N PRO A 197 -13.77 -1.78 4.87
CA PRO A 197 -13.59 -2.87 3.89
C PRO A 197 -12.62 -3.96 4.35
N GLU A 198 -11.49 -3.59 4.98
CA GLU A 198 -10.54 -4.55 5.53
C GLU A 198 -11.16 -5.35 6.65
N ALA A 199 -11.81 -4.68 7.61
CA ALA A 199 -12.43 -5.34 8.75
C ALA A 199 -13.53 -6.32 8.33
N LEU A 200 -14.36 -5.99 7.34
CA LEU A 200 -15.36 -6.89 6.76
C LEU A 200 -14.70 -8.10 6.07
N THR A 201 -13.61 -7.86 5.36
CA THR A 201 -12.86 -8.95 4.71
C THR A 201 -12.25 -9.89 5.74
N ALA A 202 -11.66 -9.34 6.81
CA ALA A 202 -11.10 -10.13 7.90
C ALA A 202 -12.19 -10.94 8.65
N GLU A 203 -13.34 -10.33 8.95
CA GLU A 203 -14.49 -11.01 9.56
C GLU A 203 -15.04 -12.14 8.67
N SER A 204 -15.15 -11.90 7.35
CA SER A 204 -15.61 -12.89 6.39
C SER A 204 -14.64 -14.06 6.25
N ALA A 205 -13.33 -13.79 6.33
CA ALA A 205 -12.29 -14.82 6.21
C ALA A 205 -12.10 -15.65 7.48
N ASN A 206 -12.45 -15.10 8.66
CA ASN A 206 -12.26 -15.78 9.94
C ASN A 206 -13.46 -15.51 10.87
N SER A 207 -14.29 -16.53 11.07
CA SER A 207 -15.50 -16.45 11.92
C SER A 207 -15.24 -16.08 13.39
N LYS A 208 -13.99 -16.15 13.86
CA LYS A 208 -13.60 -15.69 15.21
C LYS A 208 -13.57 -14.17 15.34
N PHE A 209 -13.54 -13.44 14.21
CA PHE A 209 -13.51 -12.00 14.20
C PHE A 209 -14.91 -11.39 14.10
N LYS A 210 -15.03 -10.17 14.56
CA LYS A 210 -16.23 -9.35 14.47
C LYS A 210 -15.86 -7.89 14.25
N MET A 211 -16.41 -7.30 13.20
CA MET A 211 -16.32 -5.86 12.96
C MET A 211 -17.33 -5.14 13.86
N ILE A 212 -16.90 -4.07 14.51
CA ILE A 212 -17.78 -3.15 15.28
C ILE A 212 -17.75 -1.78 14.57
N GLN A 213 -18.92 -1.37 14.11
CA GLN A 213 -19.15 -0.02 13.56
C GLN A 213 -20.09 0.71 14.52
N PHE A 214 -19.72 1.94 14.89
CA PHE A 214 -20.48 2.73 15.85
C PHE A 214 -21.41 3.70 15.15
N LYS A 215 -22.58 4.01 15.77
CA LYS A 215 -23.46 5.07 15.30
C LYS A 215 -22.80 6.45 15.33
N LYS A 216 -21.99 6.70 16.37
CA LYS A 216 -21.07 7.84 16.46
C LYS A 216 -19.67 7.23 16.47
N GLY A 217 -19.02 7.21 15.31
CA GLY A 217 -17.70 6.65 15.10
C GLY A 217 -16.57 7.59 15.51
N PHE A 218 -15.37 7.26 15.03
CA PHE A 218 -14.19 8.09 15.21
C PHE A 218 -14.33 9.44 14.51
N GLU A 219 -13.82 10.49 15.13
CA GLU A 219 -13.66 11.78 14.49
C GLU A 219 -12.35 11.75 13.67
N VAL A 220 -12.47 12.00 12.37
CA VAL A 220 -11.35 12.06 11.43
C VAL A 220 -11.17 13.51 11.04
N GLY A 221 -9.97 14.07 11.31
CA GLY A 221 -9.63 15.45 11.01
C GLY A 221 -9.26 15.67 9.54
#